data_659a1a97267b318f965e2ecab15af178
#
_entry.id   659a1a97267b318f965e2ecab15af178
#
_cell.length_a   1.000
_cell.length_b   1.000
_cell.length_c   1.000
_cell.angle_alpha   90.00
_cell.angle_beta   90.00
_cell.angle_gamma   90.00
#
_symmetry.space_group_name_H-M   'P 1'
#
loop_
_entity.id
_entity.type
_entity.pdbx_description
1 polymer ?
#
loop_
_entity_poly.entity_id
_entity_poly.type
_entity_poly.pdbx_seq_one_letter_code
_entity_poly.pdbx_strand_id
1 'polypeptide(L)'
;MTMSDPIADMLTRIRNANAAKHDTVEVSSSKMKLAIAKILLDEGYIKSYELIDDGNFKSIKITLKYGTDKNDKVISGIKRISKPGLRVYASKEELPRVLGGLGVAIISTNQGVITDKEARKLQVGGEVLAYVW
;
A
#
# COMPACT_ATOMS: atom_id res chain seq x y z
N MET A 1 19.01 18.94 -4.28
CA MET A 1 18.00 18.55 -3.31
C MET A 1 17.31 17.27 -3.74
N THR A 2 17.33 16.27 -2.92
CA THR A 2 16.65 15.00 -3.19
C THR A 2 15.21 15.08 -2.73
N MET A 3 14.29 14.72 -3.62
CA MET A 3 12.90 14.57 -3.21
C MET A 3 12.73 13.26 -2.46
N SER A 4 12.07 13.31 -1.32
CA SER A 4 11.76 12.10 -0.55
C SER A 4 10.38 11.59 -0.95
N ASP A 5 10.24 10.28 -0.96
CA ASP A 5 8.96 9.61 -1.20
C ASP A 5 8.76 8.56 -0.09
N PRO A 6 8.18 8.97 1.04
CA PRO A 6 7.96 8.04 2.16
C PRO A 6 7.08 6.85 1.80
N ILE A 7 6.14 7.03 0.87
CA ILE A 7 5.28 5.93 0.44
C ILE A 7 6.09 4.93 -0.37
N ALA A 8 6.91 5.40 -1.31
CA ALA A 8 7.78 4.51 -2.08
C ALA A 8 8.75 3.76 -1.16
N ASP A 9 9.26 4.41 -0.14
CA ASP A 9 10.14 3.78 0.85
C ASP A 9 9.38 2.65 1.58
N MET A 10 8.16 2.89 2.03
CA MET A 10 7.32 1.88 2.66
C MET A 10 7.09 0.68 1.74
N LEU A 11 6.70 0.94 0.48
CA LEU A 11 6.44 -0.13 -0.48
C LEU A 11 7.70 -0.94 -0.79
N THR A 12 8.85 -0.27 -0.89
CA THR A 12 10.14 -0.92 -1.14
C THR A 12 10.53 -1.80 0.04
N ARG A 13 10.33 -1.34 1.28
CA ARG A 13 10.61 -2.13 2.48
C ARG A 13 9.74 -3.38 2.53
N ILE A 14 8.46 -3.25 2.22
CA ILE A 14 7.55 -4.40 2.15
C ILE A 14 7.99 -5.37 1.06
N ARG A 15 8.32 -4.87 -0.13
CA ARG A 15 8.79 -5.69 -1.24
C ARG A 15 10.05 -6.47 -0.88
N ASN A 16 11.03 -5.79 -0.30
CA ASN A 16 12.31 -6.40 0.08
C ASN A 16 12.15 -7.43 1.20
N ALA A 17 11.34 -7.13 2.20
CA ALA A 17 11.05 -8.06 3.30
C ALA A 17 10.33 -9.31 2.78
N ASN A 18 9.39 -9.12 1.85
CA ASN A 18 8.67 -10.22 1.22
C ASN A 18 9.61 -11.11 0.40
N ALA A 19 10.52 -10.50 -0.37
CA ALA A 19 11.52 -11.22 -1.16
C ALA A 19 12.50 -11.99 -0.29
N ALA A 20 12.89 -11.40 0.85
CA ALA A 20 13.81 -12.04 1.81
C ALA A 20 13.09 -13.02 2.77
N LYS A 21 11.76 -13.16 2.63
CA LYS A 21 10.94 -14.09 3.43
C LYS A 21 10.95 -13.75 4.92
N HIS A 22 11.02 -12.46 5.25
CA HIS A 22 10.92 -12.00 6.62
C HIS A 22 9.48 -12.14 7.14
N ASP A 23 9.32 -12.36 8.43
CA ASP A 23 8.00 -12.43 9.05
C ASP A 23 7.39 -11.03 9.23
N THR A 24 8.22 -10.04 9.54
CA THR A 24 7.75 -8.68 9.82
C THR A 24 8.65 -7.65 9.15
N VAL A 25 8.09 -6.45 9.02
CA VAL A 25 8.84 -5.27 8.56
C VAL A 25 8.30 -4.05 9.32
N GLU A 26 9.20 -3.15 9.71
CA GLU A 26 8.81 -1.90 10.36
C GLU A 26 9.07 -0.71 9.45
N VAL A 27 8.13 0.23 9.46
CA VAL A 27 8.27 1.51 8.76
C VAL A 27 7.86 2.64 9.71
N SER A 28 8.40 3.83 9.51
CA SER A 28 7.96 5.00 10.27
C SER A 28 6.48 5.27 9.99
N SER A 29 5.74 5.72 11.00
CA SER A 29 4.30 5.91 10.90
C SER A 29 3.93 7.25 10.28
N SER A 30 2.84 7.27 9.55
CA SER A 30 2.11 8.46 9.13
C SER A 30 0.65 8.05 8.91
N LYS A 31 -0.24 9.04 8.84
CA LYS A 31 -1.66 8.77 8.57
C LYS A 31 -1.85 8.02 7.26
N MET A 32 -1.14 8.46 6.21
CA MET A 32 -1.24 7.83 4.90
C MET A 32 -0.70 6.41 4.90
N LYS A 33 0.43 6.16 5.56
CA LYS A 33 1.00 4.81 5.66
C LYS A 33 0.09 3.88 6.45
N LEU A 34 -0.55 4.37 7.52
CA LEU A 34 -1.53 3.59 8.27
C LEU A 34 -2.72 3.22 7.40
N ALA A 35 -3.22 4.16 6.58
CA ALA A 35 -4.31 3.90 5.66
C ALA A 35 -3.94 2.85 4.62
N ILE A 36 -2.72 2.90 4.11
CA ILE A 36 -2.21 1.89 3.16
C ILE A 36 -2.12 0.53 3.83
N ALA A 37 -1.60 0.46 5.06
CA ALA A 37 -1.50 -0.80 5.81
C ALA A 37 -2.89 -1.40 6.03
N LYS A 38 -3.88 -0.57 6.37
CA LYS A 38 -5.26 -1.02 6.55
C LYS A 38 -5.82 -1.62 5.27
N ILE A 39 -5.56 -1.01 4.12
CA ILE A 39 -5.99 -1.55 2.82
C ILE A 39 -5.33 -2.90 2.55
N LEU A 40 -4.03 -3.01 2.80
CA LEU A 40 -3.31 -4.28 2.61
C LEU A 40 -3.89 -5.39 3.48
N LEU A 41 -4.27 -5.06 4.71
CA LEU A 41 -4.91 -6.03 5.61
C LEU A 41 -6.31 -6.41 5.11
N ASP A 42 -7.14 -5.41 4.79
CA ASP A 42 -8.52 -5.63 4.37
C ASP A 42 -8.60 -6.44 3.08
N GLU A 43 -7.63 -6.26 2.18
CA GLU A 43 -7.57 -6.99 0.90
C GLU A 43 -6.83 -8.33 1.02
N GLY A 44 -6.35 -8.68 2.21
CA GLY A 44 -5.75 -9.99 2.46
C GLY A 44 -4.29 -10.11 2.04
N TYR A 45 -3.58 -9.01 1.85
CA TYR A 45 -2.18 -9.03 1.42
C TYR A 45 -1.19 -9.15 2.58
N ILE A 46 -1.59 -8.71 3.77
CA ILE A 46 -0.75 -8.86 4.98
C ILE A 46 -1.57 -9.55 6.07
N LYS A 47 -0.88 -10.11 7.06
CA LYS A 47 -1.51 -10.82 8.15
C LYS A 47 -2.05 -9.87 9.21
N SER A 48 -1.28 -8.84 9.55
CA SER A 48 -1.66 -7.84 10.54
C SER A 48 -0.71 -6.66 10.49
N TYR A 49 -1.09 -5.59 11.15
CA TYR A 49 -0.19 -4.48 11.43
C TYR A 49 -0.51 -3.89 12.80
N GLU A 50 0.47 -3.26 13.42
CA GLU A 50 0.26 -2.57 14.69
C GLU A 50 1.08 -1.29 14.72
N LEU A 51 0.53 -0.28 15.41
CA LEU A 51 1.22 0.97 15.64
C LEU A 51 2.04 0.83 16.91
N ILE A 52 3.35 1.06 16.80
CA ILE A 52 4.26 1.04 17.92
C ILE A 52 4.62 2.49 18.27
N ASP A 53 4.37 2.89 19.51
CA ASP A 53 4.64 4.23 19.99
C ASP A 53 5.51 4.12 21.23
N ASP A 54 6.79 4.50 21.12
CA ASP A 54 7.74 4.45 22.23
C ASP A 54 7.93 5.82 22.90
N GLY A 55 7.05 6.78 22.58
CA GLY A 55 7.09 8.13 23.13
C GLY A 55 7.84 9.13 22.25
N ASN A 56 8.90 8.70 21.58
CA ASN A 56 9.69 9.55 20.67
C ASN A 56 9.41 9.24 19.21
N PHE A 57 9.16 7.98 18.93
CA PHE A 57 8.94 7.47 17.59
C PHE A 57 7.64 6.73 17.52
N LYS A 58 6.95 6.91 16.37
CA LYS A 58 5.83 6.05 16.01
C LYS A 58 6.22 5.27 14.78
N SER A 59 6.07 3.95 14.83
CA SER A 59 6.33 3.08 13.70
C SER A 59 5.17 2.13 13.49
N ILE A 60 5.08 1.57 12.29
CA ILE A 60 4.10 0.54 11.95
C ILE A 60 4.87 -0.76 11.79
N LYS A 61 4.52 -1.76 12.57
CA LYS A 61 5.04 -3.11 12.42
C LYS A 61 4.05 -3.91 11.60
N ILE A 62 4.48 -4.34 10.42
CA ILE A 62 3.64 -5.08 9.49
C ILE A 62 4.06 -6.54 9.54
N THR A 63 3.11 -7.43 9.81
CA THR A 63 3.34 -8.88 9.78
C THR A 63 2.94 -9.37 8.40
N LEU A 64 3.90 -9.91 7.67
CA LEU A 64 3.70 -10.37 6.30
C LEU A 64 2.95 -11.68 6.27
N LYS A 65 2.30 -11.95 5.15
CA LYS A 65 1.48 -13.14 4.97
C LYS A 65 2.10 -14.02 3.88
N TYR A 66 2.15 -15.31 4.15
CA TYR A 66 2.60 -16.31 3.19
C TYR A 66 1.54 -17.41 3.12
N GLY A 67 1.63 -18.25 2.08
CA GLY A 67 0.74 -19.39 1.94
C GLY A 67 1.16 -20.56 2.83
N THR A 68 1.23 -21.76 2.27
CA THR A 68 1.60 -22.96 3.03
C THR A 68 3.05 -22.91 3.52
N ASP A 69 3.94 -22.22 2.80
CA ASP A 69 5.30 -21.95 3.24
C ASP A 69 5.75 -20.57 2.77
N LYS A 70 6.94 -20.14 3.16
CA LYS A 70 7.46 -18.80 2.84
C LYS A 70 7.83 -18.62 1.37
N ASN A 71 7.83 -19.67 0.56
CA ASN A 71 8.01 -19.56 -0.87
C ASN A 71 6.71 -19.20 -1.59
N ASP A 72 5.58 -19.39 -0.91
CA ASP A 72 4.25 -19.09 -1.45
C ASP A 72 3.83 -17.67 -1.02
N LYS A 73 4.35 -16.68 -1.72
CA LYS A 73 4.11 -15.27 -1.42
C LYS A 73 2.70 -14.86 -1.78
N VAL A 74 2.04 -14.11 -0.89
CA VAL A 74 0.72 -13.55 -1.14
C VAL A 74 0.81 -12.27 -1.98
N ILE A 75 1.83 -11.44 -1.73
CA ILE A 75 2.08 -10.25 -2.56
C ILE A 75 2.99 -10.66 -3.71
N SER A 76 2.45 -10.65 -4.94
CA SER A 76 3.24 -10.92 -6.15
C SER A 76 3.95 -9.68 -6.65
N GLY A 77 3.32 -8.51 -6.48
CA GLY A 77 3.93 -7.25 -6.87
C GLY A 77 3.34 -6.08 -6.10
N ILE A 78 4.14 -5.05 -5.92
CA ILE A 78 3.73 -3.81 -5.29
C ILE A 78 4.52 -2.69 -5.95
N LYS A 79 3.80 -1.69 -6.50
CA LYS A 79 4.42 -0.69 -7.37
C LYS A 79 3.91 0.71 -7.04
N ARG A 80 4.84 1.64 -6.84
CA ARG A 80 4.53 3.06 -6.70
C ARG A 80 4.13 3.62 -8.07
N ILE A 81 3.01 4.32 -8.15
CA ILE A 81 2.51 4.90 -9.41
C ILE A 81 2.72 6.41 -9.41
N SER A 82 2.00 7.15 -8.55
CA SER A 82 2.19 8.60 -8.44
C SER A 82 3.44 8.88 -7.62
N LYS A 83 4.29 9.78 -8.11
CA LYS A 83 5.58 10.10 -7.46
C LYS A 83 5.67 11.61 -7.26
N PRO A 84 6.48 12.09 -6.30
CA PRO A 84 6.64 13.54 -6.08
C PRO A 84 7.00 14.33 -7.33
N GLY A 85 7.82 13.74 -8.22
CA GLY A 85 8.23 14.39 -9.46
C GLY A 85 7.27 14.17 -10.62
N LEU A 86 6.30 13.27 -10.48
CA LEU A 86 5.35 12.94 -11.56
C LEU A 86 4.07 12.40 -10.93
N ARG A 87 3.15 13.31 -10.61
CA ARG A 87 1.87 12.93 -10.00
C ARG A 87 0.94 12.30 -11.05
N VAL A 88 0.21 11.27 -10.63
CA VAL A 88 -0.72 10.53 -11.49
C VAL A 88 -2.10 10.58 -10.85
N TYR A 89 -3.08 11.09 -11.57
CA TYR A 89 -4.47 11.20 -11.13
C TYR A 89 -5.38 10.45 -12.08
N ALA A 90 -6.52 10.01 -11.57
CA ALA A 90 -7.55 9.40 -12.39
C ALA A 90 -8.91 9.91 -11.98
N SER A 91 -9.75 10.23 -12.96
CA SER A 91 -11.15 10.57 -12.72
C SER A 91 -11.92 9.28 -12.40
N LYS A 92 -13.14 9.44 -11.90
CA LYS A 92 -13.99 8.29 -11.55
C LYS A 92 -14.27 7.37 -12.74
N GLU A 93 -14.26 7.90 -13.97
CA GLU A 93 -14.47 7.13 -15.19
C GLU A 93 -13.22 6.40 -15.65
N GLU A 94 -12.05 6.81 -15.18
CA GLU A 94 -10.75 6.33 -15.66
C GLU A 94 -9.96 5.59 -14.58
N LEU A 95 -10.60 5.18 -13.49
CA LEU A 95 -9.93 4.46 -12.41
C LEU A 95 -9.29 3.18 -12.94
N PRO A 96 -8.01 2.95 -12.61
CA PRO A 96 -7.31 1.78 -13.14
C PRO A 96 -7.82 0.48 -12.53
N ARG A 97 -7.68 -0.61 -13.28
CA ARG A 97 -7.89 -1.97 -12.79
C ARG A 97 -6.54 -2.68 -12.84
N VAL A 98 -6.19 -3.32 -11.75
CA VAL A 98 -4.92 -4.04 -11.64
C VAL A 98 -5.19 -5.52 -11.94
N LEU A 99 -4.52 -6.06 -12.96
CA LEU A 99 -4.69 -7.45 -13.40
C LEU A 99 -6.18 -7.81 -13.60
N GLY A 100 -6.92 -6.97 -14.30
CA GLY A 100 -8.33 -7.23 -14.59
C GLY A 100 -9.22 -7.26 -13.36
N GLY A 101 -8.79 -6.69 -12.25
CA GLY A 101 -9.53 -6.67 -10.99
C GLY A 101 -9.05 -7.68 -9.95
N LEU A 102 -8.06 -8.50 -10.27
CA LEU A 102 -7.48 -9.45 -9.29
C LEU A 102 -6.62 -8.74 -8.26
N GLY A 103 -5.93 -7.66 -8.65
CA GLY A 103 -5.19 -6.80 -7.75
C GLY A 103 -5.99 -5.56 -7.38
N VAL A 104 -5.35 -4.65 -6.66
CA VAL A 104 -5.98 -3.38 -6.26
C VAL A 104 -5.08 -2.20 -6.58
N ALA A 105 -5.71 -1.07 -6.91
CA ALA A 105 -5.04 0.22 -6.92
C ALA A 105 -5.40 0.97 -5.65
N ILE A 106 -4.42 1.62 -5.04
CA ILE A 106 -4.62 2.43 -3.83
C ILE A 106 -4.75 3.88 -4.29
N ILE A 107 -5.88 4.49 -4.00
CA ILE A 107 -6.25 5.82 -4.50
C ILE A 107 -6.45 6.77 -3.32
N SER A 108 -5.83 7.95 -3.39
CA SER A 108 -6.06 9.01 -2.42
C SER A 108 -7.16 9.93 -2.95
N THR A 109 -8.30 9.94 -2.28
CA THR A 109 -9.50 10.68 -2.70
C THR A 109 -9.91 11.67 -1.63
N ASN A 110 -10.92 12.49 -1.93
CA ASN A 110 -11.53 13.38 -0.93
C ASN A 110 -12.31 12.60 0.15
N GLN A 111 -12.56 11.31 -0.08
CA GLN A 111 -13.19 10.41 0.89
C GLN A 111 -12.15 9.58 1.67
N GLY A 112 -10.86 9.88 1.48
CA GLY A 112 -9.77 9.18 2.13
C GLY A 112 -8.97 8.32 1.17
N VAL A 113 -8.04 7.54 1.73
CA VAL A 113 -7.21 6.61 0.96
C VAL A 113 -7.97 5.28 0.89
N ILE A 114 -8.37 4.90 -0.30
CA ILE A 114 -9.26 3.75 -0.54
C ILE A 114 -8.77 2.95 -1.76
N THR A 115 -9.39 1.81 -2.01
CA THR A 115 -9.09 1.01 -3.20
C THR A 115 -9.83 1.57 -4.42
N ASP A 116 -9.39 1.17 -5.61
CA ASP A 116 -10.08 1.52 -6.86
C ASP A 116 -11.53 0.99 -6.86
N LYS A 117 -11.75 -0.18 -6.27
CA LYS A 117 -13.10 -0.77 -6.17
C LYS A 117 -14.02 0.10 -5.34
N GLU A 118 -13.53 0.56 -4.19
CA GLU A 118 -14.29 1.44 -3.31
C GLU A 118 -14.50 2.80 -3.96
N ALA A 119 -13.49 3.32 -4.66
CA ALA A 119 -13.59 4.60 -5.37
C ALA A 119 -14.66 4.55 -6.48
N ARG A 120 -14.75 3.45 -7.21
CA ARG A 120 -15.82 3.25 -8.22
C ARG A 120 -17.19 3.25 -7.57
N LYS A 121 -17.30 2.56 -6.44
CA LYS A 121 -18.55 2.45 -5.68
C LYS A 121 -19.01 3.83 -5.19
N LEU A 122 -18.08 4.65 -4.71
CA LEU A 122 -18.36 5.99 -4.23
C LEU A 122 -18.41 7.04 -5.35
N GLN A 123 -18.06 6.66 -6.58
CA GLN A 123 -17.99 7.54 -7.75
C GLN A 123 -17.07 8.74 -7.53
N VAL A 124 -15.86 8.46 -7.03
CA VAL A 124 -14.83 9.48 -6.81
C VAL A 124 -13.54 9.09 -7.53
N GLY A 125 -12.78 10.09 -7.96
CA GLY A 125 -11.44 9.90 -8.47
C GLY A 125 -10.41 10.45 -7.49
N GLY A 126 -9.14 10.36 -7.83
CA GLY A 126 -8.08 10.88 -6.99
C GLY A 126 -6.70 10.55 -7.49
N GLU A 127 -5.73 10.69 -6.60
CA GLU A 127 -4.34 10.40 -6.91
C GLU A 127 -4.10 8.88 -6.82
N VAL A 128 -3.54 8.31 -7.88
CA VAL A 128 -3.25 6.87 -7.94
C VAL A 128 -1.90 6.64 -7.26
N LEU A 129 -1.92 6.18 -6.02
CA LEU A 129 -0.72 6.04 -5.20
C LEU A 129 0.12 4.83 -5.60
N ALA A 130 -0.52 3.67 -5.73
CA ALA A 130 0.19 2.41 -5.92
C ALA A 130 -0.72 1.33 -6.48
N TYR A 131 -0.08 0.30 -7.04
CA TYR A 131 -0.75 -0.95 -7.41
C TYR A 131 -0.20 -2.08 -6.55
N VAL A 132 -1.07 -3.01 -6.16
CA VAL A 132 -0.71 -4.23 -5.40
C VAL A 132 -1.43 -5.42 -6.04
N TRP A 133 -0.69 -6.50 -6.22
CA TRP A 133 -1.28 -7.75 -6.75
C TRP A 133 -0.55 -8.99 -6.25
#